data_d2b90543c929351c7fc1da19784755f7
#
_entry.id   d2b90543c929351c7fc1da19784755f7
#
_cell.length_a   1.000
_cell.length_b   1.000
_cell.length_c   1.000
_cell.angle_alpha   90.00
_cell.angle_beta   90.00
_cell.angle_gamma   90.00
#
_symmetry.space_group_name_H-M   'P 1'
#
loop_
_entity.id
_entity.type
_entity.pdbx_description
1 polymer ?
#
loop_
_entity_poly.entity_id
_entity_poly.type
_entity_poly.pdbx_seq_one_letter_code
_entity_poly.pdbx_strand_id
1 'polypeptide(L)'
;MKRAANKPAHVTRGNVLDDLGFSPEQATALKFKAELYRAILKHARKYSHKELQAILGEPQPRVSELLNGRIANKSVDKLLYYAGRLGIEAKTRFAQTRKAVVKRELATAGAAD
;
A
#
# COMPACT_ATOMS: atom_id res chain seq x y z
N MET A 1 14.76 7.09 -23.73
CA MET A 1 14.24 7.31 -23.78
C MET A 1 13.96 7.55 -23.58
N LYS A 2 14.07 7.05 -23.56
CA LYS A 2 13.60 7.08 -23.62
C LYS A 2 13.25 7.00 -23.19
N ARG A 3 13.36 6.56 -23.23
CA ARG A 3 12.78 6.43 -23.13
C ARG A 3 12.10 6.61 -22.90
N ALA A 4 12.11 6.29 -23.19
CA ALA A 4 11.30 6.34 -23.19
C ALA A 4 10.71 6.51 -22.95
N ALA A 5 10.80 6.27 -23.28
CA ALA A 5 10.14 6.26 -23.24
C ALA A 5 9.68 6.27 -22.98
N ASN A 6 9.79 6.04 -23.33
CA ASN A 6 9.23 5.91 -23.20
C ASN A 6 8.70 5.74 -22.89
N LYS A 7 8.75 5.33 -22.87
CA LYS A 7 7.97 5.01 -22.78
C LYS A 7 7.39 5.17 -22.17
N PRO A 8 7.32 5.13 -22.10
CA PRO A 8 6.61 5.08 -21.54
C PRO A 8 5.89 5.25 -20.99
N ALA A 9 5.87 5.15 -20.89
CA ALA A 9 4.97 5.42 -20.35
C ALA A 9 3.95 4.74 -20.21
N HIS A 10 3.59 4.38 -20.76
CA HIS A 10 2.54 3.81 -20.59
C HIS A 10 2.54 2.75 -19.91
N VAL A 11 3.18 2.58 -19.80
CA VAL A 11 3.31 1.65 -19.22
C VAL A 11 2.61 1.61 -18.13
N THR A 12 2.19 2.03 -17.83
CA THR A 12 1.69 2.20 -16.98
C THR A 12 0.79 1.75 -16.23
N ARG A 13 -0.04 1.74 -16.13
CA ARG A 13 -1.03 1.25 -15.49
C ARG A 13 -0.80 0.12 -14.63
N GLY A 14 -0.12 -0.08 -13.66
CA GLY A 14 0.01 -1.22 -12.82
C GLY A 14 0.87 -2.31 -13.39
N ASN A 15 1.18 -2.20 -14.62
CA ASN A 15 1.94 -3.24 -15.28
C ASN A 15 3.37 -3.31 -14.80
N VAL A 16 3.86 -2.24 -14.21
CA VAL A 16 5.20 -2.26 -13.65
C VAL A 16 5.31 -3.34 -12.60
N LEU A 17 4.31 -3.47 -11.75
CA LEU A 17 4.35 -4.49 -10.72
C LEU A 17 4.22 -5.88 -11.30
N ASP A 18 3.44 -6.04 -12.36
CA ASP A 18 3.37 -7.31 -13.06
C ASP A 18 4.73 -7.68 -13.62
N ASP A 19 5.41 -6.71 -14.21
CA ASP A 19 6.73 -6.95 -14.79
C ASP A 19 7.73 -7.38 -13.73
N LEU A 20 7.52 -6.96 -12.50
CA LEU A 20 8.40 -7.33 -11.40
C LEU A 20 8.00 -8.66 -10.78
N GLY A 21 6.98 -9.32 -11.31
CA GLY A 21 6.62 -10.64 -10.85
C GLY A 21 5.58 -10.67 -9.75
N PHE A 22 4.96 -9.54 -9.44
CA PHE A 22 3.92 -9.52 -8.42
C PHE A 22 2.60 -9.99 -9.01
N SER A 23 1.87 -10.75 -8.24
CA SER A 23 0.52 -11.13 -8.63
C SER A 23 -0.39 -9.91 -8.55
N PRO A 24 -1.57 -9.96 -9.21
CA PRO A 24 -2.51 -8.84 -9.09
C PRO A 24 -2.89 -8.54 -7.64
N GLU A 25 -3.02 -9.57 -6.83
CA GLU A 25 -3.35 -9.37 -5.41
C GLU A 25 -2.22 -8.64 -4.69
N GLN A 26 -0.99 -9.05 -4.95
CA GLN A 26 0.17 -8.40 -4.35
C GLN A 26 0.31 -6.96 -4.84
N ALA A 27 0.08 -6.75 -6.12
CA ALA A 27 0.18 -5.41 -6.68
C ALA A 27 -0.86 -4.48 -6.07
N THR A 28 -2.08 -4.98 -5.90
CA THR A 28 -3.15 -4.18 -5.29
C THR A 28 -2.78 -3.81 -3.86
N ALA A 29 -2.28 -4.78 -3.11
CA ALA A 29 -1.92 -4.53 -1.70
C ALA A 29 -0.80 -3.51 -1.61
N LEU A 30 0.20 -3.61 -2.47
CA LEU A 30 1.32 -2.67 -2.45
C LEU A 30 0.87 -1.26 -2.81
N LYS A 31 0.01 -1.14 -3.80
CA LYS A 31 -0.51 0.17 -4.18
C LYS A 31 -1.31 0.80 -3.05
N PHE A 32 -2.16 0.01 -2.42
CA PHE A 32 -2.97 0.51 -1.33
C PHE A 32 -2.08 0.96 -0.18
N LYS A 33 -1.08 0.16 0.14
CA LYS A 33 -0.16 0.48 1.23
C LYS A 33 0.59 1.76 0.94
N ALA A 34 1.04 1.95 -0.30
CA ALA A 34 1.77 3.15 -0.68
C ALA A 34 0.90 4.39 -0.58
N GLU A 35 -0.35 4.29 -1.02
CA GLU A 35 -1.26 5.44 -0.93
C GLU A 35 -1.59 5.78 0.50
N LEU A 36 -1.81 4.75 1.31
CA LEU A 36 -2.09 4.94 2.72
C LEU A 36 -0.89 5.61 3.40
N TYR A 37 0.31 5.15 3.09
CA TYR A 37 1.50 5.73 3.67
C TYR A 37 1.65 7.20 3.28
N ARG A 38 1.36 7.53 2.03
CA ARG A 38 1.46 8.93 1.60
C ARG A 38 0.52 9.82 2.39
N ALA A 39 -0.70 9.34 2.62
CA ALA A 39 -1.66 10.09 3.42
C ALA A 39 -1.17 10.27 4.85
N ILE A 40 -0.64 9.20 5.42
CA ILE A 40 -0.11 9.27 6.78
C ILE A 40 1.01 10.29 6.86
N LEU A 41 1.94 10.22 5.91
CA LEU A 41 3.11 11.10 5.93
C LEU A 41 2.69 12.56 5.78
N LYS A 42 1.74 12.82 4.90
CA LYS A 42 1.25 14.18 4.69
C LYS A 42 0.74 14.78 5.99
N HIS A 43 0.00 14.02 6.76
CA HIS A 43 -0.56 14.52 8.01
C HIS A 43 0.45 14.48 9.14
N ALA A 44 1.34 13.48 9.14
CA ALA A 44 2.33 13.37 10.19
C ALA A 44 3.32 14.53 10.19
N ARG A 45 3.55 15.12 9.04
CA ARG A 45 4.50 16.23 8.93
C ARG A 45 4.06 17.48 9.68
N LYS A 46 2.82 17.52 10.12
CA LYS A 46 2.31 18.65 10.89
C LYS A 46 2.74 18.60 12.35
N TYR A 47 3.34 17.50 12.77
CA TYR A 47 3.64 17.26 14.17
C TYR A 47 5.12 16.99 14.37
N SER A 48 5.61 17.30 15.58
CA SER A 48 6.97 16.97 15.95
C SER A 48 7.09 15.47 16.21
N HIS A 49 8.33 14.99 16.23
CA HIS A 49 8.57 13.59 16.58
C HIS A 49 7.98 13.23 17.92
N LYS A 50 8.13 14.13 18.88
CA LYS A 50 7.63 13.89 20.23
C LYS A 50 6.11 13.80 20.24
N GLU A 51 5.47 14.69 19.50
CA GLU A 51 4.01 14.64 19.36
C GLU A 51 3.57 13.35 18.71
N LEU A 52 4.30 12.92 17.67
CA LEU A 52 3.95 11.70 16.99
C LEU A 52 4.08 10.47 17.87
N GLN A 53 5.07 10.47 18.77
CA GLN A 53 5.21 9.37 19.72
C GLN A 53 3.92 9.24 20.54
N ALA A 54 3.41 10.36 20.99
CA ALA A 54 2.18 10.36 21.79
C ALA A 54 0.97 9.99 20.95
N ILE A 55 0.87 10.57 19.76
CA ILE A 55 -0.28 10.34 18.89
C ILE A 55 -0.34 8.87 18.47
N LEU A 56 0.80 8.34 18.04
CA LEU A 56 0.84 6.98 17.49
C LEU A 56 1.03 5.92 18.57
N GLY A 57 1.41 6.34 19.78
CA GLY A 57 1.68 5.38 20.83
C GLY A 57 2.92 4.55 20.56
N GLU A 58 3.93 5.13 19.91
CA GLU A 58 5.12 4.41 19.53
C GLU A 58 6.36 5.11 20.03
N PRO A 59 7.42 4.36 20.27
CA PRO A 59 8.70 4.97 20.68
C PRO A 59 9.35 5.68 19.50
N GLN A 60 10.31 6.52 19.82
CA GLN A 60 10.96 7.35 18.83
C GLN A 60 11.55 6.55 17.66
N PRO A 61 12.20 5.39 17.89
CA PRO A 61 12.72 4.64 16.74
C PRO A 61 11.63 4.22 15.74
N ARG A 62 10.45 3.87 16.24
CA ARG A 62 9.34 3.48 15.37
C ARG A 62 8.81 4.67 14.60
N VAL A 63 8.73 5.83 15.24
CA VAL A 63 8.31 7.05 14.57
C VAL A 63 9.32 7.39 13.47
N SER A 64 10.61 7.27 13.77
CA SER A 64 11.64 7.55 12.80
C SER A 64 11.54 6.61 11.60
N GLU A 65 11.33 5.32 11.83
CA GLU A 65 11.15 4.36 10.76
C GLU A 65 9.99 4.76 9.87
N LEU A 66 8.89 5.14 10.49
CA LEU A 66 7.71 5.52 9.72
C LEU A 66 7.99 6.73 8.84
N LEU A 67 8.61 7.75 9.41
CA LEU A 67 8.88 8.98 8.67
C LEU A 67 9.92 8.77 7.56
N ASN A 68 10.76 7.77 7.71
CA ASN A 68 11.79 7.48 6.71
C ASN A 68 11.36 6.45 5.68
N GLY A 69 10.08 6.11 5.66
CA GLY A 69 9.57 5.24 4.63
C GLY A 69 9.82 3.76 4.85
N ARG A 70 10.24 3.38 6.04
CA ARG A 70 10.51 1.97 6.33
C ARG A 70 9.21 1.29 6.73
N ILE A 71 8.38 1.02 5.73
CA ILE A 71 7.07 0.44 5.99
C ILE A 71 6.93 -0.98 5.47
N ALA A 72 8.00 -1.54 4.93
CA ALA A 72 7.93 -2.88 4.34
C ALA A 72 7.47 -3.91 5.35
N ASN A 73 7.90 -3.77 6.59
CA ASN A 73 7.56 -4.73 7.63
C ASN A 73 6.33 -4.33 8.45
N LYS A 74 5.64 -3.28 8.02
CA LYS A 74 4.44 -2.85 8.72
C LYS A 74 3.23 -3.33 7.95
N SER A 75 2.26 -3.89 8.66
CA SER A 75 1.04 -4.36 8.03
C SER A 75 0.14 -3.18 7.66
N VAL A 76 -0.78 -3.45 6.75
CA VAL A 76 -1.79 -2.45 6.41
C VAL A 76 -2.62 -2.11 7.64
N ASP A 77 -2.93 -3.10 8.46
CA ASP A 77 -3.67 -2.85 9.69
C ASP A 77 -2.95 -1.86 10.59
N LYS A 78 -1.64 -2.01 10.72
CA LYS A 78 -0.86 -1.10 11.56
C LYS A 78 -0.89 0.31 10.98
N LEU A 79 -0.76 0.42 9.66
CA LEU A 79 -0.83 1.72 9.03
C LEU A 79 -2.20 2.36 9.17
N LEU A 80 -3.25 1.55 9.09
CA LEU A 80 -4.60 2.07 9.32
C LEU A 80 -4.78 2.55 10.75
N TYR A 81 -4.15 1.85 11.68
CA TYR A 81 -4.19 2.30 13.07
C TYR A 81 -3.53 3.67 13.21
N TYR A 82 -2.36 3.84 12.59
CA TYR A 82 -1.70 5.14 12.62
C TYR A 82 -2.55 6.23 11.99
N ALA A 83 -3.16 5.91 10.84
CA ALA A 83 -4.03 6.87 10.17
C ALA A 83 -5.18 7.29 11.07
N GLY A 84 -5.79 6.32 11.74
CA GLY A 84 -6.87 6.64 12.66
C GLY A 84 -6.42 7.54 13.80
N ARG A 85 -5.24 7.29 14.33
CA ARG A 85 -4.70 8.12 15.40
C ARG A 85 -4.42 9.54 14.92
N LEU A 86 -4.09 9.69 13.65
CA LEU A 86 -3.83 11.01 13.07
C LEU A 86 -5.11 11.70 12.60
N GLY A 87 -6.24 11.06 12.78
CA GLY A 87 -7.52 11.64 12.36
C GLY A 87 -7.80 11.51 10.88
N ILE A 88 -7.14 10.58 10.22
CA ILE A 88 -7.34 10.37 8.80
C ILE A 88 -8.43 9.33 8.60
N GLU A 89 -9.40 9.68 7.77
CA GLU A 89 -10.45 8.73 7.40
C GLU A 89 -10.19 8.24 5.99
N ALA A 90 -10.14 6.94 5.82
CA ALA A 90 -9.92 6.36 4.49
C ALA A 90 -11.25 6.31 3.76
N LYS A 91 -11.30 6.98 2.61
CA LYS A 91 -12.46 6.91 1.74
C LYS A 91 -12.01 6.22 0.47
N THR A 92 -12.64 5.11 0.17
CA THR A 92 -12.17 4.29 -0.93
C THR A 92 -13.35 3.79 -1.73
N ARG A 93 -13.06 3.38 -2.94
CA ARG A 93 -14.04 2.81 -3.85
C ARG A 93 -13.47 1.51 -4.37
N PHE A 94 -14.34 0.54 -4.48
CA PHE A 94 -13.95 -0.76 -5.01
C PHE A 94 -14.70 -0.98 -6.32
N ALA A 95 -13.98 -1.43 -7.32
CA ALA A 95 -14.57 -1.70 -8.61
C ALA A 95 -13.95 -2.96 -9.17
N GLN A 96 -14.78 -3.76 -9.80
CA GLN A 96 -14.27 -4.94 -10.48
C GLN A 96 -13.90 -4.53 -11.90
N THR A 97 -12.61 -4.50 -12.18
CA THR A 97 -12.13 -4.06 -13.48
C THR A 97 -11.80 -5.24 -14.39
N ARG A 98 -11.97 -6.44 -13.90
CA ARG A 98 -11.74 -7.64 -14.69
C ARG A 98 -12.44 -8.79 -14.01
N LYS A 99 -12.55 -9.89 -14.73
CA LYS A 99 -13.19 -11.07 -14.17
C LYS A 99 -12.32 -11.66 -13.06
N ALA A 100 -12.98 -12.34 -12.15
CA ALA A 100 -12.26 -13.03 -11.08
C ALA A 100 -11.33 -14.06 -11.69
N VAL A 101 -10.19 -14.25 -11.02
CA VAL A 101 -9.20 -15.23 -11.43
C VAL A 101 -9.35 -16.45 -10.55
N VAL A 102 -9.56 -17.61 -11.18
CA VAL A 102 -9.68 -18.85 -10.45
C VAL A 102 -8.32 -19.53 -10.47
N LYS A 103 -7.74 -19.72 -9.30
CA LYS A 103 -6.46 -20.40 -9.21
C LYS A 103 -6.61 -21.85 -9.55
N ARG A 104 -5.57 -22.41 -10.17
CA ARG A 104 -5.63 -23.79 -10.60
C ARG A 104 -5.94 -24.74 -9.46
N GLU A 105 -5.26 -24.62 -8.36
CA GLU A 105 -5.51 -25.50 -7.23
C GLU A 105 -6.93 -25.32 -6.72
N LEU A 106 -7.35 -24.07 -6.64
CA LEU A 106 -8.69 -23.78 -6.16
C LEU A 106 -9.72 -24.33 -7.13
N ALA A 107 -9.46 -24.15 -8.41
CA ALA A 107 -10.38 -24.67 -9.42
C ALA A 107 -10.47 -26.19 -9.34
N THR A 108 -9.35 -26.83 -9.12
CA THR A 108 -9.34 -28.29 -9.01
C THR A 108 -10.11 -28.73 -7.78
N ALA A 109 -9.91 -28.05 -6.66
CA ALA A 109 -10.65 -28.37 -5.47
C ALA A 109 -12.14 -28.13 -5.68
N GLY A 110 -12.47 -27.04 -6.33
CA GLY A 110 -13.86 -26.76 -6.63
C GLY A 110 -14.46 -27.79 -7.54
N ALA A 111 -13.69 -28.22 -8.51
CA ALA A 111 -14.18 -29.26 -9.42
C ALA A 111 -14.40 -30.57 -8.69
N ALA A 112 -13.57 -30.84 -7.70
CA ALA A 112 -13.71 -32.05 -6.90
C ALA A 112 -14.96 -31.97 -6.03
N ASP A 113 -15.35 -30.79 -5.68
CA ASP A 113 -16.52 -30.60 -4.87
C ASP A 113 -17.77 -30.86 -5.66
#